data_ad0e7d9a8ca1845524f8fcd2c0070dfa
#
_entry.id   ad0e7d9a8ca1845524f8fcd2c0070dfa
#
_cell.length_a   1.000
_cell.length_b   1.000
_cell.length_c   1.000
_cell.angle_alpha   90.00
_cell.angle_beta   90.00
_cell.angle_gamma   90.00
#
_symmetry.space_group_name_H-M   'P 1'
#
loop_
_entity.id
_entity.type
_entity.pdbx_description
1 polymer ?
#
loop_
_entity_poly.entity_id
_entity_poly.type
_entity_poly.pdbx_seq_one_letter_code
_entity_poly.pdbx_strand_id
1 'polypeptide(L)'
;MKTDAHMHSSFSYDAEVCPKKMIEASIQKGLKAICFTDHYDKDDDQWGEGEQIFDVDEYFTTMTRLREQYRDQIEVRIGVELGLRPHLAEYYSRFVPKYPFDMVIGSVHSVHGVDPASEKLFEGKTDAQVYRMTFEESLEDIRHFHDFDVMGHLDYVVRYGKNKEKEYSYKMFADEIDALL
;
A
#
# COMPACT_ATOMS: atom_id res chain seq x y z
N MET A 1 -13.66 -1.57 19.41
CA MET A 1 -13.30 -0.21 18.99
C MET A 1 -13.32 -0.22 17.46
N LYS A 2 -13.96 0.75 16.79
CA LYS A 2 -13.91 0.81 15.31
C LYS A 2 -12.74 1.68 14.90
N THR A 3 -11.86 1.15 14.07
CA THR A 3 -10.67 1.84 13.54
C THR A 3 -10.54 1.57 12.05
N ASP A 4 -9.86 2.44 11.34
CA ASP A 4 -9.41 2.21 9.98
C ASP A 4 -7.91 2.47 9.91
N ALA A 5 -7.14 1.46 9.53
CA ALA A 5 -5.68 1.50 9.59
C ALA A 5 -5.03 1.70 8.22
N HIS A 6 -5.82 1.80 7.14
CA HIS A 6 -5.29 1.93 5.79
C HIS A 6 -6.23 2.80 4.95
N MET A 7 -5.86 4.06 4.76
CA MET A 7 -6.66 5.07 4.07
C MET A 7 -5.77 5.95 3.19
N HIS A 8 -6.26 6.22 1.96
CA HIS A 8 -5.61 7.14 1.04
C HIS A 8 -6.37 8.47 0.97
N SER A 9 -5.65 9.55 0.95
CA SER A 9 -6.16 10.91 0.80
C SER A 9 -5.70 11.53 -0.51
N SER A 10 -6.03 12.81 -0.72
CA SER A 10 -5.57 13.55 -1.91
C SER A 10 -4.04 13.75 -2.00
N PHE A 11 -3.25 13.14 -1.13
CA PHE A 11 -1.81 13.00 -1.30
C PHE A 11 -1.45 11.78 -2.18
N SER A 12 -2.34 10.78 -2.24
CA SER A 12 -2.20 9.65 -3.17
C SER A 12 -2.75 9.99 -4.55
N TYR A 13 -2.14 9.46 -5.59
CA TYR A 13 -2.59 9.62 -6.98
C TYR A 13 -3.97 9.01 -7.24
N ASP A 14 -4.38 8.03 -6.46
CA ASP A 14 -5.64 7.28 -6.60
C ASP A 14 -6.80 7.85 -5.77
N ALA A 15 -6.61 8.96 -5.05
CA ALA A 15 -7.63 9.54 -4.18
C ALA A 15 -7.76 11.06 -4.33
N GLU A 16 -9.01 11.56 -4.34
CA GLU A 16 -9.31 12.99 -4.53
C GLU A 16 -9.74 13.70 -3.23
N VAL A 17 -10.07 12.94 -2.20
CA VAL A 17 -10.66 13.49 -0.97
C VAL A 17 -9.57 14.00 -0.03
N CYS A 18 -9.63 15.29 0.31
CA CYS A 18 -8.65 15.86 1.24
C CYS A 18 -8.73 15.24 2.64
N PRO A 19 -7.59 15.13 3.35
CA PRO A 19 -7.50 14.45 4.66
C PRO A 19 -8.52 14.98 5.68
N LYS A 20 -8.76 16.30 5.71
CA LYS A 20 -9.72 16.91 6.62
C LYS A 20 -11.14 16.34 6.46
N LYS A 21 -11.63 16.21 5.22
CA LYS A 21 -12.96 15.64 4.97
C LYS A 21 -13.05 14.16 5.36
N MET A 22 -11.97 13.42 5.17
CA MET A 22 -11.91 12.03 5.59
C MET A 22 -11.96 11.88 7.11
N ILE A 23 -11.24 12.72 7.86
CA ILE A 23 -11.31 12.77 9.33
C ILE A 23 -12.74 13.07 9.78
N GLU A 24 -13.38 14.11 9.24
CA GLU A 24 -14.74 14.50 9.59
C GLU A 24 -15.76 13.39 9.31
N ALA A 25 -15.63 12.69 8.16
CA ALA A 25 -16.46 11.54 7.83
C ALA A 25 -16.22 10.35 8.77
N SER A 26 -14.97 10.12 9.17
CA SER A 26 -14.58 9.07 10.11
C SER A 26 -15.19 9.31 11.51
N ILE A 27 -15.18 10.56 11.97
CA ILE A 27 -15.83 10.96 13.22
C ILE A 27 -17.34 10.70 13.13
N GLN A 28 -17.99 11.11 12.04
CA GLN A 28 -19.43 10.87 11.81
C GLN A 28 -19.79 9.39 11.79
N LYS A 29 -18.91 8.54 11.28
CA LYS A 29 -19.05 7.06 11.28
C LYS A 29 -18.74 6.43 12.65
N GLY A 30 -18.28 7.22 13.62
CA GLY A 30 -17.96 6.77 14.97
C GLY A 30 -16.65 5.99 15.08
N LEU A 31 -15.70 6.19 14.16
CA LEU A 31 -14.36 5.68 14.27
C LEU A 31 -13.62 6.35 15.45
N LYS A 32 -12.72 5.61 16.08
CA LYS A 32 -11.93 6.08 17.24
C LYS A 32 -10.48 6.35 16.89
N ALA A 33 -9.98 5.66 15.87
CA ALA A 33 -8.65 5.91 15.32
C ALA A 33 -8.67 5.66 13.81
N ILE A 34 -7.85 6.41 13.10
CA ILE A 34 -7.58 6.24 11.67
C ILE A 34 -6.09 6.40 11.42
N CYS A 35 -5.59 5.73 10.37
CA CYS A 35 -4.23 5.92 9.88
C CYS A 35 -4.28 6.26 8.40
N PHE A 36 -3.74 7.41 8.03
CA PHE A 36 -3.46 7.73 6.64
C PHE A 36 -2.19 7.00 6.22
N THR A 37 -2.24 6.34 5.09
CA THR A 37 -1.16 5.54 4.52
C THR A 37 -1.14 5.77 3.02
N ASP A 38 -1.00 7.05 2.64
CA ASP A 38 -0.97 7.47 1.25
C ASP A 38 0.15 6.77 0.48
N HIS A 39 -0.06 6.50 -0.80
CA HIS A 39 0.90 5.84 -1.68
C HIS A 39 2.20 6.62 -1.82
N TYR A 40 3.31 5.91 -1.74
CA TYR A 40 4.64 6.39 -2.06
C TYR A 40 5.36 5.37 -2.96
N ASP A 41 5.02 5.40 -4.25
CA ASP A 41 5.47 4.45 -5.25
C ASP A 41 6.61 5.08 -6.07
N LYS A 42 7.82 4.97 -5.51
CA LYS A 42 9.04 5.45 -6.13
C LYS A 42 9.35 4.64 -7.39
N ASP A 43 9.78 5.30 -8.45
CA ASP A 43 10.07 4.72 -9.78
C ASP A 43 8.85 4.05 -10.46
N ASP A 44 7.64 4.38 -10.02
CA ASP A 44 6.44 3.92 -10.69
C ASP A 44 5.96 4.96 -11.71
N ASP A 45 6.28 4.73 -12.98
CA ASP A 45 5.85 5.54 -14.12
C ASP A 45 4.92 4.75 -15.06
N GLN A 46 4.16 3.81 -14.52
CA GLN A 46 3.31 2.91 -15.31
C GLN A 46 2.23 3.66 -16.10
N TRP A 47 1.84 4.84 -15.64
CA TRP A 47 0.81 5.67 -16.25
C TRP A 47 1.37 6.80 -17.11
N GLY A 48 2.72 6.94 -17.21
CA GLY A 48 3.38 8.00 -17.96
C GLY A 48 3.28 9.39 -17.30
N GLU A 49 2.95 9.44 -16.03
CA GLU A 49 2.80 10.66 -15.22
C GLU A 49 4.00 10.94 -14.30
N GLY A 50 5.02 10.09 -14.37
CA GLY A 50 6.19 10.12 -13.49
C GLY A 50 6.00 9.33 -12.21
N GLU A 51 6.92 9.52 -11.25
CA GLU A 51 6.88 8.81 -9.97
C GLU A 51 5.60 9.14 -9.18
N GLN A 52 4.97 8.12 -8.62
CA GLN A 52 3.75 8.27 -7.81
C GLN A 52 4.12 8.54 -6.35
N ILE A 53 4.70 9.70 -6.09
CA ILE A 53 5.14 10.14 -4.78
C ILE A 53 4.55 11.51 -4.43
N PHE A 54 4.40 11.78 -3.14
CA PHE A 54 3.96 13.08 -2.63
C PHE A 54 5.12 13.82 -1.94
N ASP A 55 4.97 15.13 -1.72
CA ASP A 55 5.88 15.92 -0.87
C ASP A 55 5.68 15.52 0.60
N VAL A 56 6.69 14.83 1.16
CA VAL A 56 6.61 14.25 2.50
C VAL A 56 6.62 15.33 3.60
N ASP A 57 7.30 16.44 3.38
CA ASP A 57 7.34 17.54 4.36
C ASP A 57 5.99 18.26 4.40
N GLU A 58 5.33 18.48 3.24
CA GLU A 58 3.98 19.01 3.16
C GLU A 58 2.97 18.03 3.80
N TYR A 59 3.13 16.73 3.53
CA TYR A 59 2.30 15.69 4.11
C TYR A 59 2.35 15.72 5.64
N PHE A 60 3.54 15.65 6.24
CA PHE A 60 3.71 15.69 7.69
C PHE A 60 3.22 17.02 8.30
N THR A 61 3.48 18.14 7.66
CA THR A 61 2.99 19.46 8.10
C THR A 61 1.45 19.46 8.16
N THR A 62 0.82 18.99 7.11
CA THR A 62 -0.65 18.95 7.00
C THR A 62 -1.25 17.97 8.00
N MET A 63 -0.74 16.74 8.05
CA MET A 63 -1.27 15.68 8.91
C MET A 63 -1.06 15.97 10.40
N THR A 64 0.09 16.52 10.79
CA THR A 64 0.36 16.91 12.18
C THR A 64 -0.60 18.00 12.63
N ARG A 65 -0.84 19.02 11.80
CA ARG A 65 -1.82 20.08 12.09
C ARG A 65 -3.24 19.53 12.26
N LEU A 66 -3.64 18.60 11.40
CA LEU A 66 -4.96 17.96 11.48
C LEU A 66 -5.06 17.03 12.69
N ARG A 67 -4.03 16.24 13.01
CA ARG A 67 -3.94 15.42 14.22
C ARG A 67 -4.19 16.28 15.47
N GLU A 68 -3.53 17.41 15.59
CA GLU A 68 -3.71 18.32 16.73
C GLU A 68 -5.12 18.95 16.75
N GLN A 69 -5.64 19.37 15.58
CA GLN A 69 -6.96 19.95 15.46
C GLN A 69 -8.09 19.03 15.93
N TYR A 70 -7.95 17.72 15.69
CA TYR A 70 -9.01 16.73 15.97
C TYR A 70 -8.70 15.79 17.15
N ARG A 71 -7.62 16.05 17.90
CA ARG A 71 -7.09 15.16 18.96
C ARG A 71 -8.11 14.74 20.02
N ASP A 72 -9.09 15.60 20.34
CA ASP A 72 -10.11 15.33 21.36
C ASP A 72 -11.32 14.53 20.79
N GLN A 73 -11.34 14.27 19.47
CA GLN A 73 -12.45 13.62 18.78
C GLN A 73 -12.08 12.26 18.21
N ILE A 74 -10.89 12.15 17.62
CA ILE A 74 -10.39 10.95 16.94
C ILE A 74 -8.87 10.92 16.98
N GLU A 75 -8.29 9.72 17.18
CA GLU A 75 -6.86 9.51 17.02
C GLU A 75 -6.51 9.47 15.52
N VAL A 76 -5.65 10.37 15.07
CA VAL A 76 -5.14 10.41 13.69
C VAL A 76 -3.68 9.98 13.68
N ARG A 77 -3.38 8.89 12.97
CA ARG A 77 -2.03 8.38 12.74
C ARG A 77 -1.55 8.73 11.36
N ILE A 78 -0.24 8.93 11.23
CA ILE A 78 0.44 9.33 9.99
C ILE A 78 1.33 8.17 9.56
N GLY A 79 0.91 7.47 8.54
CA GLY A 79 1.66 6.35 7.96
C GLY A 79 2.00 6.61 6.50
N VAL A 80 2.47 5.58 5.84
CA VAL A 80 2.79 5.56 4.41
C VAL A 80 2.60 4.15 3.87
N GLU A 81 2.18 4.01 2.63
CA GLU A 81 2.22 2.76 1.89
C GLU A 81 3.31 2.84 0.82
N LEU A 82 4.30 1.97 0.93
CA LEU A 82 5.46 1.91 0.04
C LEU A 82 5.23 0.85 -1.05
N GLY A 83 5.36 1.23 -2.32
CA GLY A 83 5.46 0.27 -3.41
C GLY A 83 6.82 -0.41 -3.41
N LEU A 84 6.87 -1.66 -2.96
CA LEU A 84 8.11 -2.41 -2.82
C LEU A 84 8.68 -2.81 -4.18
N ARG A 85 9.99 -2.69 -4.32
CA ARG A 85 10.80 -3.14 -5.46
C ARG A 85 12.21 -3.48 -4.96
N PRO A 86 12.85 -4.59 -5.41
CA PRO A 86 14.16 -4.98 -4.91
C PRO A 86 15.23 -3.87 -5.02
N HIS A 87 15.23 -3.14 -6.14
CA HIS A 87 16.20 -2.06 -6.38
C HIS A 87 15.96 -0.81 -5.53
N LEU A 88 14.78 -0.65 -4.91
CA LEU A 88 14.46 0.47 -4.02
C LEU A 88 14.81 0.20 -2.55
N ALA A 89 15.27 -1.00 -2.20
CA ALA A 89 15.59 -1.38 -0.82
C ALA A 89 16.52 -0.38 -0.12
N GLU A 90 17.61 0.01 -0.77
CA GLU A 90 18.55 1.00 -0.21
C GLU A 90 17.92 2.38 -0.07
N TYR A 91 17.08 2.78 -1.00
CA TYR A 91 16.35 4.04 -0.93
C TYR A 91 15.40 4.04 0.28
N TYR A 92 14.56 3.03 0.43
CA TYR A 92 13.58 2.95 1.53
C TYR A 92 14.25 2.79 2.90
N SER A 93 15.35 2.06 3.00
CA SER A 93 16.15 1.98 4.24
C SER A 93 16.68 3.32 4.71
N ARG A 94 16.88 4.27 3.80
CA ARG A 94 17.28 5.65 4.13
C ARG A 94 16.09 6.59 4.28
N PHE A 95 14.98 6.29 3.63
CA PHE A 95 13.78 7.13 3.62
C PHE A 95 12.96 6.97 4.90
N VAL A 96 12.59 5.75 5.26
CA VAL A 96 11.71 5.46 6.40
C VAL A 96 12.23 6.08 7.71
N PRO A 97 13.51 5.94 8.10
CA PRO A 97 14.00 6.50 9.37
C PRO A 97 14.04 8.04 9.44
N LYS A 98 13.88 8.74 8.32
CA LYS A 98 13.92 10.21 8.31
C LYS A 98 12.64 10.83 8.86
N TYR A 99 11.55 10.09 8.84
CA TYR A 99 10.23 10.61 9.18
C TYR A 99 9.59 9.78 10.30
N PRO A 100 8.89 10.42 11.25
CA PRO A 100 8.26 9.73 12.36
C PRO A 100 6.90 9.14 11.94
N PHE A 101 6.91 8.20 10.99
CA PHE A 101 5.71 7.46 10.63
C PHE A 101 5.19 6.64 11.83
N ASP A 102 3.88 6.66 12.03
CA ASP A 102 3.20 5.81 13.02
C ASP A 102 2.99 4.39 12.49
N MET A 103 3.00 4.22 11.16
CA MET A 103 2.87 2.94 10.47
C MET A 103 3.46 3.01 9.06
N VAL A 104 4.19 1.99 8.68
CA VAL A 104 4.71 1.78 7.34
C VAL A 104 4.13 0.48 6.79
N ILE A 105 3.42 0.56 5.68
CA ILE A 105 2.94 -0.60 4.92
C ILE A 105 3.90 -0.83 3.76
N GLY A 106 4.33 -2.08 3.56
CA GLY A 106 5.05 -2.49 2.36
C GLY A 106 4.10 -3.28 1.45
N SER A 107 3.91 -2.85 0.22
CA SER A 107 2.96 -3.45 -0.73
C SER A 107 3.60 -3.71 -2.08
N VAL A 108 3.14 -4.73 -2.78
CA VAL A 108 3.57 -5.02 -4.16
C VAL A 108 2.53 -4.44 -5.12
N HIS A 109 2.87 -3.30 -5.72
CA HIS A 109 2.02 -2.60 -6.68
C HIS A 109 2.41 -2.87 -8.14
N SER A 110 3.51 -3.58 -8.37
CA SER A 110 3.88 -4.03 -9.72
C SER A 110 4.54 -5.40 -9.66
N VAL A 111 4.27 -6.22 -10.66
CA VAL A 111 4.88 -7.54 -10.85
C VAL A 111 5.73 -7.49 -12.11
N HIS A 112 7.05 -7.67 -11.95
CA HIS A 112 8.02 -7.46 -13.04
C HIS A 112 7.85 -6.11 -13.77
N GLY A 113 7.50 -5.06 -13.02
CA GLY A 113 7.28 -3.72 -13.58
C GLY A 113 5.93 -3.53 -14.29
N VAL A 114 4.98 -4.43 -14.11
CA VAL A 114 3.63 -4.33 -14.69
C VAL A 114 2.60 -4.26 -13.57
N ASP A 115 1.71 -3.26 -13.61
CA ASP A 115 0.59 -3.14 -12.68
C ASP A 115 -0.32 -4.37 -12.74
N PRO A 116 -0.70 -4.97 -11.60
CA PRO A 116 -1.66 -6.07 -11.55
C PRO A 116 -3.03 -5.76 -12.19
N ALA A 117 -3.43 -4.49 -12.26
CA ALA A 117 -4.65 -4.08 -12.97
C ALA A 117 -4.51 -4.14 -14.49
N SER A 118 -3.29 -4.20 -15.01
CA SER A 118 -3.04 -4.24 -16.45
C SER A 118 -3.33 -5.62 -17.05
N GLU A 119 -4.15 -5.67 -18.10
CA GLU A 119 -4.39 -6.93 -18.84
C GLU A 119 -3.09 -7.56 -19.38
N LYS A 120 -2.04 -6.76 -19.61
CA LYS A 120 -0.73 -7.23 -20.07
C LYS A 120 -0.11 -8.26 -19.11
N LEU A 121 -0.34 -8.13 -17.81
CA LEU A 121 0.19 -9.08 -16.82
C LEU A 121 -0.38 -10.49 -17.06
N PHE A 122 -1.63 -10.57 -17.50
CA PHE A 122 -2.37 -11.83 -17.73
C PHE A 122 -2.21 -12.39 -19.15
N GLU A 123 -1.60 -11.67 -20.09
CA GLU A 123 -1.45 -12.14 -21.48
C GLU A 123 -0.68 -13.46 -21.54
N GLY A 124 -1.32 -14.48 -22.17
CA GLY A 124 -0.73 -15.81 -22.34
C GLY A 124 -0.58 -16.63 -21.08
N LYS A 125 -1.17 -16.21 -19.94
CA LYS A 125 -1.07 -16.88 -18.64
C LYS A 125 -2.45 -17.22 -18.08
N THR A 126 -2.51 -18.25 -17.24
CA THR A 126 -3.67 -18.49 -16.36
C THR A 126 -3.63 -17.52 -15.17
N ASP A 127 -4.77 -17.29 -14.53
CA ASP A 127 -4.85 -16.49 -13.32
C ASP A 127 -3.92 -17.05 -12.23
N ALA A 128 -3.91 -18.38 -12.05
CA ALA A 128 -3.04 -19.05 -11.07
C ALA A 128 -1.54 -18.81 -11.32
N GLN A 129 -1.11 -18.73 -12.58
CA GLN A 129 0.28 -18.39 -12.91
C GLN A 129 0.61 -16.96 -12.51
N VAL A 130 -0.30 -16.01 -12.75
CA VAL A 130 -0.11 -14.61 -12.38
C VAL A 130 -0.09 -14.44 -10.86
N TYR A 131 -0.99 -15.12 -10.13
CA TYR A 131 -0.99 -15.08 -8.67
C TYR A 131 0.32 -15.60 -8.09
N ARG A 132 0.83 -16.72 -8.61
CA ARG A 132 2.12 -17.28 -8.18
C ARG A 132 3.26 -16.30 -8.42
N MET A 133 3.33 -15.70 -9.61
CA MET A 133 4.32 -14.66 -9.93
C MET A 133 4.27 -13.50 -8.94
N THR A 134 3.08 -13.08 -8.53
CA THR A 134 2.91 -11.98 -7.55
C THR A 134 3.41 -12.38 -6.16
N PHE A 135 3.14 -13.60 -5.69
CA PHE A 135 3.67 -14.08 -4.43
C PHE A 135 5.19 -14.25 -4.46
N GLU A 136 5.75 -14.73 -5.59
CA GLU A 136 7.19 -14.83 -5.78
C GLU A 136 7.87 -13.45 -5.78
N GLU A 137 7.28 -12.44 -6.45
CA GLU A 137 7.73 -11.05 -6.39
C GLU A 137 7.69 -10.53 -4.95
N SER A 138 6.57 -10.74 -4.24
CA SER A 138 6.43 -10.34 -2.84
C SER A 138 7.53 -10.94 -1.96
N LEU A 139 7.86 -12.22 -2.14
CA LEU A 139 8.95 -12.87 -1.42
C LEU A 139 10.32 -12.28 -1.75
N GLU A 140 10.54 -11.91 -3.01
CA GLU A 140 11.78 -11.27 -3.43
C GLU A 140 11.91 -9.87 -2.84
N ASP A 141 10.83 -9.08 -2.87
CA ASP A 141 10.79 -7.73 -2.31
C ASP A 141 11.11 -7.71 -0.82
N ILE A 142 10.45 -8.56 -0.02
CA ILE A 142 10.67 -8.61 1.43
C ILE A 142 12.06 -9.16 1.82
N ARG A 143 12.71 -9.95 0.97
CA ARG A 143 14.11 -10.35 1.20
C ARG A 143 15.09 -9.19 1.09
N HIS A 144 14.77 -8.21 0.26
CA HIS A 144 15.60 -7.03 0.04
C HIS A 144 15.27 -5.89 1.01
N PHE A 145 13.98 -5.71 1.33
CA PHE A 145 13.52 -4.69 2.27
C PHE A 145 12.37 -5.21 3.13
N HIS A 146 12.53 -5.16 4.44
CA HIS A 146 11.58 -5.65 5.45
C HIS A 146 11.45 -4.69 6.66
N ASP A 147 11.90 -3.43 6.52
CA ASP A 147 11.78 -2.41 7.56
C ASP A 147 10.45 -1.66 7.42
N PHE A 148 9.35 -2.42 7.54
CA PHE A 148 7.97 -1.95 7.55
C PHE A 148 7.16 -2.73 8.62
N ASP A 149 6.00 -2.19 9.02
CA ASP A 149 5.18 -2.77 10.10
C ASP A 149 4.20 -3.83 9.60
N VAL A 150 3.69 -3.67 8.38
CA VAL A 150 2.64 -4.52 7.81
C VAL A 150 2.92 -4.78 6.34
N MET A 151 2.81 -6.04 5.91
CA MET A 151 2.72 -6.37 4.49
C MET A 151 1.30 -6.11 4.01
N GLY A 152 1.14 -5.26 3.01
CA GLY A 152 -0.15 -4.91 2.42
C GLY A 152 -0.74 -6.07 1.62
N HIS A 153 -2.04 -6.14 1.55
CA HIS A 153 -2.93 -6.94 0.69
C HIS A 153 -2.24 -7.98 -0.22
N LEU A 154 -1.77 -9.09 0.36
CA LEU A 154 -1.02 -10.16 -0.33
C LEU A 154 -1.72 -10.70 -1.59
N ASP A 155 -3.05 -10.69 -1.58
CA ASP A 155 -3.88 -11.21 -2.67
C ASP A 155 -4.51 -10.12 -3.55
N TYR A 156 -3.94 -8.91 -3.56
CA TYR A 156 -4.44 -7.79 -4.37
C TYR A 156 -4.64 -8.15 -5.84
N VAL A 157 -3.71 -8.89 -6.43
CA VAL A 157 -3.77 -9.36 -7.83
C VAL A 157 -5.00 -10.20 -8.14
N VAL A 158 -5.54 -10.92 -7.15
CA VAL A 158 -6.72 -11.80 -7.31
C VAL A 158 -7.95 -11.02 -7.74
N ARG A 159 -8.03 -9.72 -7.38
CA ARG A 159 -9.09 -8.81 -7.81
C ARG A 159 -9.26 -8.79 -9.33
N TYR A 160 -8.18 -8.93 -10.10
CA TYR A 160 -8.15 -8.75 -11.55
C TYR A 160 -8.25 -10.07 -12.33
N GLY A 161 -8.16 -11.22 -11.66
CA GLY A 161 -8.33 -12.53 -12.29
C GLY A 161 -9.74 -12.78 -12.80
N LYS A 162 -9.84 -13.38 -13.98
CA LYS A 162 -11.12 -13.73 -14.64
C LYS A 162 -11.75 -15.01 -14.10
N ASN A 163 -10.92 -15.91 -13.55
CA ASN A 163 -11.32 -17.23 -13.03
C ASN A 163 -11.00 -17.38 -11.53
N LYS A 164 -10.94 -16.30 -10.79
CA LYS A 164 -10.51 -16.27 -9.38
C LYS A 164 -11.24 -17.27 -8.49
N GLU A 165 -12.54 -17.53 -8.73
CA GLU A 165 -13.34 -18.52 -7.98
C GLU A 165 -12.84 -19.97 -8.12
N LYS A 166 -12.06 -20.26 -9.19
CA LYS A 166 -11.52 -21.60 -9.49
C LYS A 166 -10.02 -21.68 -9.33
N GLU A 167 -9.32 -20.58 -9.58
CA GLU A 167 -7.87 -20.53 -9.69
C GLU A 167 -7.21 -19.87 -8.47
N TYR A 168 -7.97 -19.50 -7.41
CA TYR A 168 -7.47 -18.99 -6.16
C TYR A 168 -8.03 -19.75 -4.95
N SER A 169 -7.14 -20.25 -4.14
CA SER A 169 -7.41 -20.69 -2.77
C SER A 169 -6.10 -20.77 -1.99
N TYR A 170 -6.13 -20.58 -0.67
CA TYR A 170 -4.95 -20.76 0.17
C TYR A 170 -4.20 -22.08 -0.12
N LYS A 171 -4.93 -23.20 -0.30
CA LYS A 171 -4.29 -24.51 -0.56
C LYS A 171 -3.49 -24.56 -1.85
N MET A 172 -3.80 -23.74 -2.84
CA MET A 172 -3.08 -23.70 -4.12
C MET A 172 -1.75 -22.96 -4.01
N PHE A 173 -1.62 -22.08 -3.03
CA PHE A 173 -0.49 -21.19 -2.84
C PHE A 173 0.04 -21.22 -1.40
N ALA A 174 -0.19 -22.34 -0.68
CA ALA A 174 0.14 -22.44 0.73
C ALA A 174 1.64 -22.24 0.98
N ASP A 175 2.49 -22.82 0.15
CA ASP A 175 3.94 -22.72 0.30
C ASP A 175 4.44 -21.28 0.14
N GLU A 176 3.88 -20.53 -0.82
CA GLU A 176 4.22 -19.13 -1.06
C GLU A 176 3.65 -18.22 0.03
N ILE A 177 2.38 -18.42 0.39
CA ILE A 177 1.70 -17.60 1.42
C ILE A 177 2.34 -17.85 2.79
N ASP A 178 2.62 -19.10 3.16
CA ASP A 178 3.26 -19.42 4.44
C ASP A 178 4.70 -18.91 4.52
N ALA A 179 5.38 -18.75 3.38
CA ALA A 179 6.70 -18.15 3.33
C ALA A 179 6.68 -16.62 3.50
N LEU A 180 5.53 -15.97 3.22
CA LEU A 180 5.33 -14.53 3.40
C LEU A 180 4.90 -14.18 4.83
N LEU A 181 4.31 -15.11 5.57
CA LEU A 181 3.82 -14.95 6.94
C LEU A 181 4.85 -15.34 7.99
#